data_7dffd5b13c6e3b1aca5fe1ca5926c549
#
_entry.id   7dffd5b13c6e3b1aca5fe1ca5926c549
#
_cell.length_a   1.000
_cell.length_b   1.000
_cell.length_c   1.000
_cell.angle_alpha   90.00
_cell.angle_beta   90.00
_cell.angle_gamma   90.00
#
_symmetry.space_group_name_H-M   'P 1'
#
loop_
_entity.id
_entity.type
_entity.pdbx_description
1 polymer ?
#
loop_
_entity_poly.entity_id
_entity_poly.type
_entity_poly.pdbx_seq_one_letter_code
_entity_poly.pdbx_strand_id
1 'polypeptide(L)'
;KGSTRLEAKRMRRREGRRDSRRRQSITEAEFLARRESVDREMVVRHLDGADQVAVLEDGILVEHFVARRTTQSIVGNIYVGRVQNVLPSMEAAFVDIGRGRNAVLYAGEVNWDLLGTEGKPRRIETALKSGETVMVQVTKDPIGHKGARLTSQITLAGRYLVFVPGSSMLGISRKLPDAERARLKKLLRQIVPEDAGVIVRTAAEGATEEQLKADVERLTTQWASIQKKAETTRKAPVLLRGE
;
A
#
# COMPACT_ATOMS: atom_id res chain seq x y z
N LYS A 1 24.46 16.27 13.85
CA LYS A 1 23.45 17.26 13.37
C LYS A 1 22.15 16.48 13.19
N GLY A 2 21.11 16.82 13.97
CA GLY A 2 19.81 16.14 13.92
C GLY A 2 19.07 16.39 12.61
N SER A 3 18.11 15.49 12.28
CA SER A 3 17.24 15.61 11.11
C SER A 3 16.47 16.93 11.17
N THR A 4 16.47 17.70 10.07
CA THR A 4 15.73 18.95 9.90
C THR A 4 14.23 18.79 10.21
N ARG A 5 13.66 17.61 9.90
CA ARG A 5 12.29 17.23 10.26
C ARG A 5 12.05 17.17 11.78
N LEU A 6 13.04 16.67 12.54
CA LEU A 6 12.97 16.63 14.00
C LEU A 6 13.08 18.03 14.62
N GLU A 7 13.88 18.90 14.03
CA GLU A 7 14.00 20.29 14.48
C GLU A 7 12.75 21.11 14.14
N ALA A 8 12.21 21.01 12.93
CA ALA A 8 10.93 21.62 12.56
C ALA A 8 9.79 21.15 13.47
N LYS A 9 9.73 19.83 13.77
CA LYS A 9 8.75 19.26 14.70
C LYS A 9 8.96 19.72 16.14
N ARG A 10 10.22 19.96 16.58
CA ARG A 10 10.54 20.52 17.91
C ARG A 10 10.18 22.01 17.98
N MET A 11 10.43 22.78 16.93
CA MET A 11 10.04 24.20 16.86
C MET A 11 8.52 24.34 16.91
N ARG A 12 7.76 23.63 16.10
CA ARG A 12 6.30 23.60 16.14
C ARG A 12 5.75 23.20 17.53
N ARG A 13 6.39 22.24 18.22
CA ARG A 13 6.03 21.86 19.59
C ARG A 13 6.38 22.95 20.61
N ARG A 14 7.43 23.73 20.41
CA ARG A 14 7.81 24.85 21.27
C ARG A 14 6.87 26.04 21.08
N GLU A 15 6.49 26.36 19.86
CA GLU A 15 5.50 27.40 19.53
C GLU A 15 4.11 27.01 20.07
N GLY A 16 3.65 25.79 19.81
CA GLY A 16 2.40 25.29 20.35
C GLY A 16 2.34 25.25 21.88
N ARG A 17 3.49 25.09 22.59
CA ARG A 17 3.55 25.17 24.06
C ARG A 17 3.54 26.59 24.60
N ARG A 18 4.00 27.58 23.82
CA ARG A 18 3.88 29.01 24.21
C ARG A 18 2.44 29.51 24.15
N ASP A 19 1.66 29.00 23.15
CA ASP A 19 0.24 29.31 23.00
C ASP A 19 -0.70 28.50 23.92
N SER A 20 -0.25 27.38 24.49
CA SER A 20 -1.11 26.42 25.17
C SER A 20 -1.31 26.65 26.68
N ARG A 21 -1.22 27.90 27.16
CA ARG A 21 -1.74 28.23 28.51
C ARG A 21 -3.26 28.25 28.60
N ARG A 22 -3.99 28.14 27.49
CA ARG A 22 -5.42 27.84 27.44
C ARG A 22 -5.60 26.55 26.59
N ARG A 23 -5.97 25.45 27.23
CA ARG A 23 -6.46 24.23 26.58
C ARG A 23 -7.79 24.54 25.88
N GLN A 24 -7.74 25.14 24.71
CA GLN A 24 -8.84 25.06 23.76
C GLN A 24 -8.55 23.85 22.88
N SER A 25 -9.45 22.87 22.88
CA SER A 25 -9.47 21.83 21.89
C SER A 25 -9.65 22.52 20.53
N ILE A 26 -8.62 22.45 19.69
CA ILE A 26 -8.70 22.96 18.31
C ILE A 26 -9.77 22.15 17.62
N THR A 27 -10.80 22.79 17.10
CA THR A 27 -11.83 22.14 16.29
C THR A 27 -11.20 21.60 15.01
N GLU A 28 -11.82 20.58 14.42
CA GLU A 28 -11.35 20.00 13.14
C GLU A 28 -11.29 21.06 12.04
N ALA A 29 -12.24 21.99 12.01
CA ALA A 29 -12.25 23.12 11.09
C ALA A 29 -11.06 24.06 11.29
N GLU A 30 -10.69 24.38 12.53
CA GLU A 30 -9.50 25.21 12.83
C GLU A 30 -8.19 24.47 12.47
N PHE A 31 -8.15 23.14 12.67
CA PHE A 31 -7.00 22.34 12.26
C PHE A 31 -6.83 22.32 10.73
N LEU A 32 -7.93 22.16 10.00
CA LEU A 32 -7.93 22.20 8.54
C LEU A 32 -7.56 23.60 8.02
N ALA A 33 -8.15 24.67 8.58
CA ALA A 33 -7.83 26.04 8.23
C ALA A 33 -6.34 26.37 8.44
N ARG A 34 -5.74 25.95 9.56
CA ARG A 34 -4.31 26.09 9.82
C ARG A 34 -3.43 25.26 8.87
N ARG A 35 -3.91 24.10 8.45
CA ARG A 35 -3.23 23.25 7.47
C ARG A 35 -3.29 23.85 6.06
N GLU A 36 -4.37 24.51 5.71
CA GLU A 36 -4.60 25.13 4.42
C GLU A 36 -3.97 26.53 4.30
N SER A 37 -3.75 27.22 5.45
CA SER A 37 -3.15 28.55 5.49
C SER A 37 -1.62 28.59 5.34
N VAL A 38 -0.99 27.44 5.21
CA VAL A 38 0.47 27.32 5.03
C VAL A 38 0.82 27.50 3.57
N ASP A 39 1.76 28.42 3.27
CA ASP A 39 2.35 28.50 1.94
C ASP A 39 3.25 27.28 1.71
N ARG A 40 2.86 26.45 0.72
CA ARG A 40 3.54 25.17 0.46
C ARG A 40 4.17 25.18 -0.92
N GLU A 41 5.48 25.03 -0.94
CA GLU A 41 6.28 24.98 -2.14
C GLU A 41 6.90 23.60 -2.31
N MET A 42 6.79 23.01 -3.50
CA MET A 42 7.46 21.76 -3.85
C MET A 42 8.55 22.06 -4.88
N VAL A 43 9.79 21.78 -4.49
CA VAL A 43 10.97 21.92 -5.37
C VAL A 43 11.40 20.53 -5.84
N VAL A 44 11.42 20.32 -7.15
CA VAL A 44 11.89 19.09 -7.78
C VAL A 44 13.14 19.40 -8.60
N ARG A 45 14.21 18.63 -8.37
CA ARG A 45 15.43 18.73 -9.17
C ARG A 45 16.01 17.35 -9.47
N HIS A 46 16.64 17.25 -10.64
CA HIS A 46 17.45 16.11 -11.02
C HIS A 46 18.93 16.46 -10.87
N LEU A 47 19.69 15.70 -10.07
CA LEU A 47 21.11 15.90 -9.84
C LEU A 47 21.81 14.55 -9.67
N ASP A 48 22.89 14.33 -10.40
CA ASP A 48 23.75 13.13 -10.31
C ASP A 48 22.98 11.79 -10.40
N GLY A 49 22.00 11.73 -11.32
CA GLY A 49 21.17 10.53 -11.50
C GLY A 49 20.19 10.25 -10.36
N ALA A 50 19.96 11.24 -9.50
CA ALA A 50 18.96 11.19 -8.43
C ALA A 50 17.90 12.27 -8.63
N ASP A 51 16.64 11.91 -8.45
CA ASP A 51 15.54 12.86 -8.34
C ASP A 51 15.38 13.26 -6.89
N GLN A 52 15.42 14.55 -6.62
CA GLN A 52 15.26 15.13 -5.29
C GLN A 52 13.96 15.93 -5.26
N VAL A 53 13.12 15.64 -4.30
CA VAL A 53 11.87 16.36 -4.03
C VAL A 53 11.95 16.94 -2.63
N ALA A 54 11.86 18.25 -2.54
CA ALA A 54 11.80 18.98 -1.28
C ALA A 54 10.44 19.66 -1.15
N VAL A 55 9.84 19.56 0.04
CA VAL A 55 8.62 20.30 0.38
C VAL A 55 8.97 21.34 1.44
N LEU A 56 8.70 22.60 1.14
CA LEU A 56 8.82 23.69 2.06
C LEU A 56 7.43 24.12 2.54
N GLU A 57 7.30 24.49 3.81
CA GLU A 57 6.13 25.12 4.38
C GLU A 57 6.57 26.44 5.02
N ASP A 58 6.06 27.55 4.54
CA ASP A 58 6.48 28.92 4.93
C ASP A 58 8.00 29.12 4.83
N GLY A 59 8.60 28.62 3.72
CA GLY A 59 10.04 28.67 3.49
C GLY A 59 10.88 27.69 4.33
N ILE A 60 10.27 26.85 5.16
CA ILE A 60 10.98 25.88 6.01
C ILE A 60 10.89 24.50 5.37
N LEU A 61 12.04 23.85 5.15
CA LEU A 61 12.09 22.49 4.63
C LEU A 61 11.47 21.48 5.62
N VAL A 62 10.33 20.89 5.24
CA VAL A 62 9.57 19.94 6.08
C VAL A 62 9.74 18.50 5.63
N GLU A 63 9.92 18.26 4.31
CA GLU A 63 10.15 16.94 3.75
C GLU A 63 11.22 16.99 2.67
N HIS A 64 12.05 15.96 2.60
CA HIS A 64 13.06 15.79 1.56
C HIS A 64 13.16 14.32 1.18
N PHE A 65 12.92 14.03 -0.09
CA PHE A 65 12.99 12.72 -0.69
C PHE A 65 14.10 12.67 -1.73
N VAL A 66 14.82 11.57 -1.77
CA VAL A 66 15.83 11.30 -2.80
C VAL A 66 15.55 9.94 -3.40
N ALA A 67 15.20 9.90 -4.68
CA ALA A 67 15.01 8.68 -5.45
C ALA A 67 16.21 8.49 -6.39
N ARG A 68 16.93 7.39 -6.27
CA ARG A 68 18.01 7.00 -7.19
C ARG A 68 17.53 5.87 -8.07
N ARG A 69 17.81 5.95 -9.38
CA ARG A 69 17.48 4.88 -10.33
C ARG A 69 18.13 3.53 -10.00
N THR A 70 19.23 3.55 -9.25
CA THR A 70 19.96 2.35 -8.81
C THR A 70 19.29 1.62 -7.65
N THR A 71 18.33 2.25 -6.97
CA THR A 71 17.63 1.67 -5.82
C THR A 71 16.14 1.62 -6.13
N GLN A 72 15.78 0.84 -7.15
CA GLN A 72 14.35 0.62 -7.46
C GLN A 72 13.75 -0.26 -6.35
N SER A 73 12.74 0.29 -5.67
CA SER A 73 11.88 -0.47 -4.78
C SER A 73 11.13 -1.53 -5.57
N ILE A 74 11.01 -2.72 -5.00
CA ILE A 74 10.18 -3.79 -5.55
C ILE A 74 8.85 -3.93 -4.80
N VAL A 75 8.56 -3.01 -3.88
CA VAL A 75 7.27 -2.96 -3.17
C VAL A 75 6.15 -2.77 -4.18
N GLY A 76 5.07 -3.57 -4.03
CA GLY A 76 3.95 -3.60 -4.98
C GLY A 76 4.11 -4.63 -6.10
N ASN A 77 5.33 -5.08 -6.41
CA ASN A 77 5.56 -6.11 -7.43
C ASN A 77 4.86 -7.42 -7.06
N ILE A 78 4.27 -8.06 -8.07
CA ILE A 78 3.53 -9.32 -7.92
C ILE A 78 4.31 -10.43 -8.64
N TYR A 79 4.53 -11.52 -7.94
CA TYR A 79 5.27 -12.69 -8.44
C TYR A 79 4.44 -13.98 -8.30
N VAL A 80 4.70 -14.95 -9.16
CA VAL A 80 4.54 -16.36 -8.81
C VAL A 80 5.87 -16.80 -8.21
N GLY A 81 5.91 -17.00 -6.90
CA GLY A 81 7.08 -17.49 -6.18
C GLY A 81 7.05 -19.00 -5.98
N ARG A 82 8.20 -19.57 -5.65
CA ARG A 82 8.33 -20.98 -5.25
C ARG A 82 8.63 -21.08 -3.76
N VAL A 83 7.81 -21.80 -3.01
CA VAL A 83 8.04 -22.06 -1.59
C VAL A 83 9.27 -22.93 -1.45
N GLN A 84 10.28 -22.42 -0.75
CA GLN A 84 11.53 -23.14 -0.46
C GLN A 84 11.42 -23.94 0.82
N ASN A 85 11.04 -23.26 1.90
CA ASN A 85 10.90 -23.86 3.22
C ASN A 85 9.67 -23.31 3.94
N VAL A 86 9.00 -24.19 4.69
CA VAL A 86 7.94 -23.83 5.62
C VAL A 86 8.45 -24.02 7.04
N LEU A 87 8.33 -23.02 7.87
CA LEU A 87 8.84 -22.98 9.25
C LEU A 87 7.67 -22.79 10.24
N PRO A 88 7.06 -23.88 10.73
CA PRO A 88 5.93 -23.81 11.65
C PRO A 88 6.24 -23.03 12.93
N SER A 89 7.45 -23.16 13.48
CA SER A 89 7.86 -22.46 14.70
C SER A 89 7.89 -20.93 14.56
N MET A 90 8.01 -20.42 13.33
CA MET A 90 7.99 -18.98 13.01
C MET A 90 6.67 -18.54 12.40
N GLU A 91 5.75 -19.46 12.13
CA GLU A 91 4.53 -19.21 11.36
C GLU A 91 4.85 -18.46 10.05
N ALA A 92 5.87 -18.95 9.31
CA ALA A 92 6.38 -18.30 8.10
C ALA A 92 6.83 -19.32 7.06
N ALA A 93 6.81 -18.90 5.79
CA ALA A 93 7.39 -19.62 4.68
C ALA A 93 8.45 -18.74 3.98
N PHE A 94 9.56 -19.34 3.59
CA PHE A 94 10.54 -18.72 2.71
C PHE A 94 10.16 -19.02 1.26
N VAL A 95 10.07 -17.95 0.45
CA VAL A 95 9.62 -18.00 -0.94
C VAL A 95 10.69 -17.41 -1.84
N ASP A 96 11.12 -18.17 -2.82
CA ASP A 96 11.97 -17.65 -3.90
C ASP A 96 11.11 -16.84 -4.89
N ILE A 97 11.48 -15.59 -5.09
CA ILE A 97 10.87 -14.66 -6.05
C ILE A 97 11.81 -14.29 -7.20
N GLY A 98 12.94 -14.99 -7.34
CA GLY A 98 13.92 -14.76 -8.41
C GLY A 98 14.84 -13.55 -8.17
N ARG A 99 15.01 -13.11 -6.92
CA ARG A 99 15.87 -11.97 -6.56
C ARG A 99 17.09 -12.36 -5.71
N GLY A 100 17.54 -13.62 -5.85
CA GLY A 100 18.73 -14.14 -5.19
C GLY A 100 18.55 -14.50 -3.72
N ARG A 101 17.74 -13.76 -2.96
CA ARG A 101 17.37 -14.08 -1.57
C ARG A 101 15.92 -14.49 -1.47
N ASN A 102 15.66 -15.53 -0.66
CA ASN A 102 14.31 -15.91 -0.33
C ASN A 102 13.60 -14.77 0.43
N ALA A 103 12.41 -14.44 -0.01
CA ALA A 103 11.51 -13.54 0.66
C ALA A 103 10.70 -14.30 1.73
N VAL A 104 10.04 -13.58 2.63
CA VAL A 104 9.31 -14.17 3.77
C VAL A 104 7.82 -13.86 3.65
N LEU A 105 7.01 -14.92 3.71
CA LEU A 105 5.55 -14.86 3.83
C LEU A 105 5.14 -15.38 5.20
N TYR A 106 4.55 -14.53 6.03
CA TYR A 106 4.03 -14.92 7.34
C TYR A 106 2.58 -15.41 7.25
N ALA A 107 2.17 -16.27 8.17
CA ALA A 107 0.81 -16.81 8.22
C ALA A 107 -0.27 -15.71 8.28
N GLY A 108 -0.01 -14.59 8.96
CA GLY A 108 -0.91 -13.43 9.02
C GLY A 108 -1.09 -12.70 7.68
N GLU A 109 -0.21 -12.94 6.71
CA GLU A 109 -0.24 -12.34 5.38
C GLU A 109 -0.79 -13.31 4.30
N VAL A 110 -1.18 -14.51 4.71
CA VAL A 110 -1.81 -15.50 3.82
C VAL A 110 -3.28 -15.15 3.61
N ASN A 111 -3.74 -15.25 2.38
CA ASN A 111 -5.16 -15.12 2.06
C ASN A 111 -5.88 -16.44 2.34
N TRP A 112 -6.33 -16.61 3.57
CA TRP A 112 -6.99 -17.84 4.04
C TRP A 112 -8.34 -18.10 3.38
N ASP A 113 -9.02 -17.04 2.96
CA ASP A 113 -10.36 -17.14 2.35
C ASP A 113 -10.30 -17.84 0.98
N LEU A 114 -9.20 -17.62 0.23
CA LEU A 114 -8.97 -18.29 -1.06
C LEU A 114 -8.55 -19.75 -0.93
N LEU A 115 -8.05 -20.16 0.24
CA LEU A 115 -7.56 -21.54 0.45
C LEU A 115 -8.65 -22.52 0.83
N GLY A 116 -9.91 -22.08 1.07
CA GLY A 116 -11.01 -22.94 1.43
C GLY A 116 -10.77 -23.74 2.71
N THR A 117 -9.98 -23.21 3.63
CA THR A 117 -9.59 -23.87 4.89
C THR A 117 -10.53 -23.53 6.05
N GLU A 118 -11.81 -23.32 5.77
CA GLU A 118 -12.81 -23.04 6.80
C GLU A 118 -12.80 -24.13 7.87
N GLY A 119 -12.70 -23.72 9.13
CA GLY A 119 -12.66 -24.62 10.29
C GLY A 119 -11.31 -25.27 10.59
N LYS A 120 -10.27 -25.07 9.77
CA LYS A 120 -8.91 -25.53 10.07
C LYS A 120 -8.09 -24.46 10.78
N PRO A 121 -7.13 -24.85 11.65
CA PRO A 121 -6.21 -23.87 12.24
C PRO A 121 -5.46 -23.08 11.15
N ARG A 122 -5.38 -21.77 11.28
CA ARG A 122 -4.65 -20.88 10.35
C ARG A 122 -3.15 -20.98 10.60
N ARG A 123 -2.56 -22.13 10.33
CA ARG A 123 -1.14 -22.42 10.46
C ARG A 123 -0.47 -22.43 9.10
N ILE A 124 0.77 -21.95 9.04
CA ILE A 124 1.50 -21.81 7.77
C ILE A 124 1.65 -23.15 7.03
N GLU A 125 1.87 -24.24 7.75
CA GLU A 125 1.99 -25.59 7.18
C GLU A 125 0.68 -26.16 6.60
N THR A 126 -0.47 -25.59 6.97
CA THR A 126 -1.76 -25.94 6.35
C THR A 126 -2.00 -25.17 5.06
N ALA A 127 -1.36 -24.02 4.90
CA ALA A 127 -1.50 -23.16 3.74
C ALA A 127 -0.51 -23.50 2.62
N LEU A 128 0.73 -23.84 2.96
CA LEU A 128 1.85 -23.93 2.01
C LEU A 128 2.71 -25.15 2.29
N LYS A 129 3.21 -25.76 1.21
CA LYS A 129 4.21 -26.83 1.25
C LYS A 129 5.45 -26.46 0.44
N SER A 130 6.61 -26.98 0.86
CA SER A 130 7.85 -26.82 0.09
C SER A 130 7.69 -27.34 -1.32
N GLY A 131 8.20 -26.57 -2.30
CA GLY A 131 8.11 -26.88 -3.72
C GLY A 131 6.87 -26.32 -4.42
N GLU A 132 5.81 -25.98 -3.68
CA GLU A 132 4.61 -25.37 -4.27
C GLU A 132 4.86 -23.95 -4.79
N THR A 133 4.00 -23.53 -5.70
CA THR A 133 4.00 -22.15 -6.20
C THR A 133 2.92 -21.34 -5.52
N VAL A 134 3.20 -20.09 -5.25
CA VAL A 134 2.25 -19.16 -4.63
C VAL A 134 2.34 -17.79 -5.29
N MET A 135 1.17 -17.17 -5.54
CA MET A 135 1.11 -15.78 -5.98
C MET A 135 1.29 -14.88 -4.78
N VAL A 136 2.25 -13.97 -4.85
CA VAL A 136 2.62 -13.08 -3.75
C VAL A 136 2.91 -11.67 -4.25
N GLN A 137 2.66 -10.70 -3.37
CA GLN A 137 3.01 -9.30 -3.58
C GLN A 137 4.04 -8.85 -2.54
N VAL A 138 5.00 -8.06 -2.96
CA VAL A 138 6.01 -7.50 -2.05
C VAL A 138 5.41 -6.34 -1.27
N THR A 139 5.52 -6.39 0.06
CA THR A 139 5.08 -5.33 0.98
C THR A 139 6.22 -4.51 1.57
N LYS A 140 7.43 -5.10 1.62
CA LYS A 140 8.64 -4.39 2.07
C LYS A 140 9.84 -4.87 1.27
N ASP A 141 10.70 -3.93 0.91
CA ASP A 141 11.99 -4.21 0.28
C ASP A 141 12.91 -5.07 1.15
N PRO A 142 13.81 -5.83 0.54
CA PRO A 142 14.88 -6.50 1.27
C PRO A 142 15.79 -5.45 1.92
N ILE A 143 16.19 -5.69 3.17
CA ILE A 143 17.06 -4.79 3.93
C ILE A 143 18.21 -5.60 4.56
N GLY A 144 19.45 -5.22 4.26
CA GLY A 144 20.64 -5.88 4.77
C GLY A 144 20.63 -7.37 4.41
N HIS A 145 20.62 -8.26 5.41
CA HIS A 145 20.56 -9.70 5.24
C HIS A 145 19.14 -10.29 5.16
N LYS A 146 18.11 -9.47 5.37
CA LYS A 146 16.70 -9.91 5.35
C LYS A 146 16.15 -9.84 3.94
N GLY A 147 15.48 -10.89 3.49
CA GLY A 147 14.72 -10.91 2.24
C GLY A 147 13.48 -10.00 2.29
N ALA A 148 12.88 -9.79 1.14
CA ALA A 148 11.64 -9.01 1.03
C ALA A 148 10.52 -9.62 1.88
N ARG A 149 9.58 -8.79 2.35
CA ARG A 149 8.35 -9.26 2.98
C ARG A 149 7.25 -9.39 1.95
N LEU A 150 6.50 -10.46 2.05
CA LEU A 150 5.43 -10.80 1.11
C LEU A 150 4.07 -10.83 1.79
N THR A 151 3.03 -10.68 0.96
CA THR A 151 1.64 -11.00 1.28
C THR A 151 1.03 -11.80 0.13
N SER A 152 0.09 -12.70 0.39
CA SER A 152 -0.75 -13.30 -0.64
C SER A 152 -2.11 -12.59 -0.79
N GLN A 153 -2.36 -11.56 0.00
CA GLN A 153 -3.50 -10.66 -0.16
C GLN A 153 -3.15 -9.59 -1.19
N ILE A 154 -3.34 -9.91 -2.46
CA ILE A 154 -2.99 -9.02 -3.56
C ILE A 154 -3.87 -7.78 -3.53
N THR A 155 -3.26 -6.62 -3.74
CA THR A 155 -3.96 -5.34 -3.86
C THR A 155 -3.43 -4.56 -5.07
N LEU A 156 -4.34 -3.89 -5.78
CA LEU A 156 -3.97 -3.03 -6.90
C LEU A 156 -4.36 -1.60 -6.59
N ALA A 157 -3.35 -0.74 -6.49
CA ALA A 157 -3.57 0.67 -6.17
C ALA A 157 -4.10 1.44 -7.39
N GLY A 158 -5.25 2.07 -7.24
CA GLY A 158 -5.81 3.04 -8.16
C GLY A 158 -5.65 4.47 -7.66
N ARG A 159 -6.16 5.42 -8.44
CA ARG A 159 -6.19 6.83 -8.06
C ARG A 159 -7.16 7.05 -6.89
N TYR A 160 -8.38 6.56 -7.01
CA TYR A 160 -9.48 6.80 -6.09
C TYR A 160 -9.70 5.66 -5.10
N LEU A 161 -9.31 4.46 -5.47
CA LEU A 161 -9.52 3.26 -4.68
C LEU A 161 -8.36 2.27 -4.80
N VAL A 162 -8.30 1.33 -3.86
CA VAL A 162 -7.46 0.14 -3.92
C VAL A 162 -8.38 -1.04 -4.20
N PHE A 163 -8.10 -1.77 -5.26
CA PHE A 163 -8.84 -2.96 -5.66
C PHE A 163 -8.27 -4.19 -4.95
N VAL A 164 -9.13 -5.03 -4.38
CA VAL A 164 -8.77 -6.24 -3.61
C VAL A 164 -9.46 -7.44 -4.23
N PRO A 165 -8.79 -8.15 -5.14
CA PRO A 165 -9.39 -9.31 -5.80
C PRO A 165 -9.74 -10.44 -4.81
N GLY A 166 -10.80 -11.19 -5.08
CA GLY A 166 -11.24 -12.31 -4.25
C GLY A 166 -11.73 -11.90 -2.86
N SER A 167 -12.15 -10.65 -2.70
CA SER A 167 -12.74 -10.13 -1.48
C SER A 167 -14.10 -9.51 -1.79
N SER A 168 -15.02 -9.50 -0.84
CA SER A 168 -16.30 -8.77 -0.95
C SER A 168 -16.29 -7.50 -0.09
N MET A 169 -15.13 -7.09 0.41
CA MET A 169 -15.00 -5.98 1.35
C MET A 169 -15.17 -4.63 0.65
N LEU A 170 -16.07 -3.79 1.17
CA LEU A 170 -16.17 -2.38 0.80
C LEU A 170 -15.72 -1.51 1.97
N GLY A 171 -14.46 -1.07 1.92
CA GLY A 171 -13.88 -0.13 2.87
C GLY A 171 -13.94 1.31 2.32
N ILE A 172 -14.27 2.28 3.17
CA ILE A 172 -14.24 3.70 2.81
C ILE A 172 -13.47 4.47 3.86
N SER A 173 -12.56 5.34 3.43
CA SER A 173 -11.74 6.15 4.33
C SER A 173 -12.60 6.91 5.34
N ARG A 174 -12.26 6.77 6.63
CA ARG A 174 -12.94 7.50 7.73
C ARG A 174 -12.67 9.00 7.71
N LYS A 175 -11.69 9.44 6.93
CA LYS A 175 -11.36 10.87 6.76
C LYS A 175 -12.33 11.61 5.86
N LEU A 176 -13.15 10.89 5.10
CA LEU A 176 -14.19 11.48 4.25
C LEU A 176 -15.43 11.87 5.06
N PRO A 177 -16.10 12.98 4.71
CA PRO A 177 -17.36 13.38 5.31
C PRO A 177 -18.45 12.29 5.18
N ASP A 178 -19.38 12.22 6.14
CA ASP A 178 -20.40 11.18 6.18
C ASP A 178 -21.29 11.16 4.94
N ALA A 179 -21.68 12.33 4.44
CA ALA A 179 -22.48 12.46 3.21
C ALA A 179 -21.73 11.89 2.00
N GLU A 180 -20.42 12.18 1.91
CA GLU A 180 -19.59 11.68 0.81
C GLU A 180 -19.36 10.17 0.91
N ARG A 181 -19.17 9.64 2.11
CA ARG A 181 -19.09 8.19 2.35
C ARG A 181 -20.38 7.48 1.93
N ALA A 182 -21.53 8.05 2.24
CA ALA A 182 -22.82 7.49 1.82
C ALA A 182 -23.00 7.49 0.29
N ARG A 183 -22.62 8.60 -0.37
CA ARG A 183 -22.64 8.73 -1.83
C ARG A 183 -21.75 7.67 -2.50
N LEU A 184 -20.49 7.59 -2.06
CA LEU A 184 -19.51 6.66 -2.60
C LEU A 184 -19.93 5.21 -2.39
N LYS A 185 -20.47 4.88 -1.21
CA LYS A 185 -20.98 3.54 -0.91
C LYS A 185 -22.10 3.11 -1.86
N LYS A 186 -23.01 4.03 -2.20
CA LYS A 186 -24.11 3.77 -3.15
C LYS A 186 -23.60 3.52 -4.57
N LEU A 187 -22.69 4.38 -5.04
CA LEU A 187 -22.10 4.26 -6.38
C LEU A 187 -21.29 2.97 -6.54
N LEU A 188 -20.41 2.68 -5.59
CA LEU A 188 -19.49 1.54 -5.70
C LEU A 188 -20.21 0.20 -5.67
N ARG A 189 -21.34 0.07 -5.00
CA ARG A 189 -22.16 -1.14 -5.04
C ARG A 189 -22.69 -1.47 -6.45
N GLN A 190 -22.74 -0.48 -7.32
CA GLN A 190 -23.24 -0.66 -8.70
C GLN A 190 -22.14 -0.94 -9.71
N ILE A 191 -20.90 -0.49 -9.42
CA ILE A 191 -19.79 -0.53 -10.38
C ILE A 191 -18.70 -1.54 -10.03
N VAL A 192 -18.63 -1.99 -8.77
CA VAL A 192 -17.62 -2.97 -8.33
C VAL A 192 -18.15 -4.39 -8.57
N PRO A 193 -17.38 -5.29 -9.19
CA PRO A 193 -17.75 -6.70 -9.33
C PRO A 193 -18.01 -7.39 -7.99
N GLU A 194 -18.91 -8.37 -7.95
CA GLU A 194 -19.29 -9.08 -6.71
C GLU A 194 -18.15 -9.89 -6.09
N ASP A 195 -17.20 -10.34 -6.92
CA ASP A 195 -16.01 -11.10 -6.53
C ASP A 195 -14.79 -10.22 -6.20
N ALA A 196 -14.99 -8.91 -6.11
CA ALA A 196 -13.92 -7.97 -5.81
C ALA A 196 -14.30 -7.00 -4.68
N GLY A 197 -13.34 -6.76 -3.80
CA GLY A 197 -13.42 -5.72 -2.78
C GLY A 197 -12.73 -4.44 -3.23
N VAL A 198 -13.09 -3.34 -2.58
CA VAL A 198 -12.41 -2.05 -2.77
C VAL A 198 -12.24 -1.31 -1.46
N ILE A 199 -11.13 -0.58 -1.37
CA ILE A 199 -10.86 0.36 -0.28
C ILE A 199 -10.77 1.76 -0.89
N VAL A 200 -11.74 2.61 -0.57
CA VAL A 200 -11.82 3.96 -1.11
C VAL A 200 -10.86 4.89 -0.37
N ARG A 201 -10.06 5.60 -1.15
CA ARG A 201 -9.08 6.57 -0.66
C ARG A 201 -9.72 7.95 -0.46
N THR A 202 -9.08 8.80 0.31
CA THR A 202 -9.50 10.21 0.48
C THR A 202 -9.53 11.00 -0.84
N ALA A 203 -8.70 10.62 -1.81
CA ALA A 203 -8.68 11.21 -3.15
C ALA A 203 -9.98 11.03 -3.95
N ALA A 204 -10.90 10.15 -3.49
CA ALA A 204 -12.21 9.95 -4.10
C ALA A 204 -13.23 11.03 -3.72
N GLU A 205 -12.88 11.95 -2.82
CA GLU A 205 -13.76 13.08 -2.48
C GLU A 205 -14.08 13.90 -3.73
N GLY A 206 -15.37 14.10 -4.00
CA GLY A 206 -15.83 14.82 -5.18
C GLY A 206 -15.62 14.11 -6.53
N ALA A 207 -15.08 12.89 -6.56
CA ALA A 207 -14.90 12.15 -7.80
C ALA A 207 -16.25 11.82 -8.44
N THR A 208 -16.32 11.94 -9.78
CA THR A 208 -17.53 11.61 -10.55
C THR A 208 -17.69 10.09 -10.67
N GLU A 209 -18.89 9.65 -11.04
CA GLU A 209 -19.19 8.24 -11.30
C GLU A 209 -18.32 7.68 -12.41
N GLU A 210 -18.13 8.43 -13.49
CA GLU A 210 -17.30 8.05 -14.64
C GLU A 210 -15.85 7.86 -14.24
N GLN A 211 -15.32 8.74 -13.37
CA GLN A 211 -13.95 8.65 -12.87
C GLN A 211 -13.73 7.41 -12.00
N LEU A 212 -14.69 7.11 -11.14
CA LEU A 212 -14.65 5.91 -10.29
C LEU A 212 -14.77 4.63 -11.12
N LYS A 213 -15.69 4.63 -12.09
CA LYS A 213 -15.90 3.51 -13.02
C LYS A 213 -14.66 3.22 -13.84
N ALA A 214 -14.04 4.25 -14.41
CA ALA A 214 -12.80 4.12 -15.17
C ALA A 214 -11.65 3.56 -14.32
N ASP A 215 -11.54 3.94 -13.04
CA ASP A 215 -10.51 3.40 -12.13
C ASP A 215 -10.77 1.91 -11.83
N VAL A 216 -12.03 1.51 -11.57
CA VAL A 216 -12.42 0.11 -11.36
C VAL A 216 -12.16 -0.73 -12.62
N GLU A 217 -12.59 -0.30 -13.81
CA GLU A 217 -12.40 -1.01 -15.07
C GLU A 217 -10.92 -1.22 -15.38
N ARG A 218 -10.11 -0.20 -15.19
CA ARG A 218 -8.67 -0.28 -15.39
C ARG A 218 -8.03 -1.32 -14.47
N LEU A 219 -8.40 -1.33 -13.18
CA LEU A 219 -7.84 -2.26 -12.20
C LEU A 219 -8.34 -3.68 -12.41
N THR A 220 -9.58 -3.87 -12.81
CA THR A 220 -10.15 -5.18 -13.16
C THR A 220 -9.45 -5.77 -14.39
N THR A 221 -9.24 -4.97 -15.44
CA THR A 221 -8.48 -5.37 -16.63
C THR A 221 -7.04 -5.76 -16.28
N GLN A 222 -6.40 -4.98 -15.39
CA GLN A 222 -5.06 -5.26 -14.92
C GLN A 222 -4.99 -6.57 -14.13
N TRP A 223 -5.98 -6.83 -13.27
CA TRP A 223 -6.08 -8.08 -12.54
C TRP A 223 -6.26 -9.28 -13.46
N ALA A 224 -7.15 -9.20 -14.43
CA ALA A 224 -7.35 -10.26 -15.43
C ALA A 224 -6.05 -10.58 -16.20
N SER A 225 -5.26 -9.56 -16.54
CA SER A 225 -3.95 -9.75 -17.17
C SER A 225 -2.96 -10.49 -16.26
N ILE A 226 -2.94 -10.16 -14.96
CA ILE A 226 -2.08 -10.82 -13.96
C ILE A 226 -2.49 -12.29 -13.79
N GLN A 227 -3.78 -12.58 -13.67
CA GLN A 227 -4.31 -13.94 -13.57
C GLN A 227 -3.93 -14.77 -14.79
N LYS A 228 -4.15 -14.26 -15.98
CA LYS A 228 -3.79 -14.95 -17.23
C LYS A 228 -2.29 -15.29 -17.30
N LYS A 229 -1.42 -14.36 -16.88
CA LYS A 229 0.03 -14.62 -16.80
C LYS A 229 0.35 -15.70 -15.77
N ALA A 230 -0.31 -15.68 -14.61
CA ALA A 230 -0.10 -16.68 -13.56
C ALA A 230 -0.49 -18.08 -14.03
N GLU A 231 -1.64 -18.24 -14.68
CA GLU A 231 -2.14 -19.51 -15.22
C GLU A 231 -1.22 -20.10 -16.31
N THR A 232 -0.62 -19.24 -17.13
CA THR A 232 0.31 -19.65 -18.20
C THR A 232 1.73 -19.90 -17.68
N THR A 233 2.03 -19.56 -16.44
CA THR A 233 3.35 -19.71 -15.84
C THR A 233 3.64 -21.16 -15.50
N ARG A 234 4.58 -21.78 -16.25
CA ARG A 234 5.02 -23.17 -16.02
C ARG A 234 6.23 -23.31 -15.10
N LYS A 235 6.99 -22.23 -14.91
CA LYS A 235 8.21 -22.23 -14.09
C LYS A 235 8.19 -21.00 -13.15
N ALA A 236 8.20 -21.25 -11.86
CA ALA A 236 8.43 -20.21 -10.85
C ALA A 236 9.93 -20.22 -10.46
N PRO A 237 10.50 -19.07 -10.07
CA PRO A 237 9.82 -17.77 -9.85
C PRO A 237 9.65 -16.93 -11.13
N VAL A 238 8.54 -16.16 -11.23
CA VAL A 238 8.26 -15.26 -12.36
C VAL A 238 7.62 -13.96 -11.85
N LEU A 239 8.08 -12.82 -12.38
CA LEU A 239 7.44 -11.52 -12.18
C LEU A 239 6.19 -11.40 -13.05
N LEU A 240 5.03 -11.25 -12.44
CA LEU A 240 3.77 -11.06 -13.14
C LEU A 240 3.52 -9.57 -13.45
N ARG A 241 3.82 -8.72 -12.48
CA ARG A 241 3.71 -7.27 -12.59
C ARG A 241 4.81 -6.61 -11.75
N GLY A 242 5.52 -5.62 -12.33
CA GLY A 242 6.42 -4.70 -11.65
C GLY A 242 5.87 -3.28 -11.70
N GLU A 243 6.20 -2.47 -10.69
CA GLU A 243 5.98 -1.02 -10.66
C GLU A 243 7.28 -0.30 -10.99
#